data_fdec26ad83694f77302b540df680f52a
#
_entry.id   fdec26ad83694f77302b540df680f52a
#
_cell.length_a   1.000
_cell.length_b   1.000
_cell.length_c   1.000
_cell.angle_alpha   90.00
_cell.angle_beta   90.00
_cell.angle_gamma   90.00
#
_symmetry.space_group_name_H-M   'P 1'
#
loop_
_entity.id
_entity.type
_entity.pdbx_description
1 polymer ?
#
loop_
_entity_poly.entity_id
_entity_poly.type
_entity_poly.pdbx_seq_one_letter_code
_entity_poly.pdbx_strand_id
1 'polypeptide(L)'
;MDDEYFKQRAEDIESVGKHLIYSMQGVVKKTELDENTILIAKDLTPADTSSMDLQKVSGIILKEGGFTSHAVIVAKNLGIPCVIGVMDLLDDIESNTITAIDGDSGKVLVNPSKEDRDTLLNKHEEHQKIINSFTKEAYEKLDLNFRVNIGSTEEIDSFDHPFLNSIGLFRSEFIYLDSSAAPNLDDQKEVINLIGKKFNGTIVYRTLDIGGDKQVSYLNLPVEENPFLGVRGIRLSLANEDIFTSQVKSILLSDYVDQIKIMFPMISTVSDFLEAKSFVENIATELNVSMPQLGIMVETPSSVFLVDKFAEVVDFISIGTNDLTQYIMAADRGNTQLSHYQDPLSPAVIRAISKVIDVGREHNIEVSVCGEMASDPIAAFGLYVLGLQTFSMSPNAAPFVFHTITKNQDIDRDSLKETILNANNYSEVREILQKETQ
;
A
#
# COMPACT_ATOMS: atom_id res chain seq x y z
N MET A 1 -13.07 -2.99 -30.04
CA MET A 1 -12.58 -3.45 -28.74
C MET A 1 -12.11 -2.21 -28.02
N ASP A 2 -12.94 -1.74 -27.09
CA ASP A 2 -12.69 -0.50 -26.34
C ASP A 2 -12.30 -0.82 -24.88
N ASP A 3 -11.57 -1.91 -24.71
CA ASP A 3 -11.07 -2.34 -23.41
C ASP A 3 -9.66 -1.71 -23.21
N GLU A 4 -9.53 -0.91 -22.18
CA GLU A 4 -8.30 -0.19 -21.82
C GLU A 4 -7.13 -1.15 -21.57
N TYR A 5 -7.40 -2.32 -21.01
CA TYR A 5 -6.41 -3.37 -20.79
C TYR A 5 -5.81 -3.88 -22.10
N PHE A 6 -6.64 -4.12 -23.15
CA PHE A 6 -6.14 -4.55 -24.46
C PHE A 6 -5.40 -3.45 -25.20
N LYS A 7 -5.74 -2.16 -24.96
CA LYS A 7 -4.99 -1.04 -25.51
C LYS A 7 -3.58 -0.98 -24.91
N GLN A 8 -3.48 -1.12 -23.58
CA GLN A 8 -2.21 -1.10 -22.85
C GLN A 8 -1.31 -2.26 -23.28
N ARG A 9 -1.86 -3.47 -23.44
CA ARG A 9 -1.11 -4.64 -23.97
C ARG A 9 -0.69 -4.49 -25.44
N ALA A 10 -1.49 -3.81 -26.25
CA ALA A 10 -1.12 -3.54 -27.64
C ALA A 10 0.04 -2.54 -27.71
N GLU A 11 0.09 -1.54 -26.84
CA GLU A 11 1.19 -0.57 -26.72
C GLU A 11 2.48 -1.25 -26.23
N ASP A 12 2.39 -2.18 -25.26
CA ASP A 12 3.53 -2.99 -24.82
C ASP A 12 4.13 -3.83 -25.98
N ILE A 13 3.28 -4.48 -26.77
CA ILE A 13 3.72 -5.28 -27.95
C ILE A 13 4.35 -4.38 -29.01
N GLU A 14 3.78 -3.20 -29.27
CA GLU A 14 4.33 -2.23 -30.22
C GLU A 14 5.71 -1.72 -29.74
N SER A 15 5.85 -1.44 -28.45
CA SER A 15 7.11 -1.01 -27.83
C SER A 15 8.18 -2.10 -27.95
N VAL A 16 7.87 -3.33 -27.58
CA VAL A 16 8.77 -4.49 -27.74
C VAL A 16 9.14 -4.68 -29.22
N GLY A 17 8.18 -4.56 -30.15
CA GLY A 17 8.43 -4.67 -31.58
C GLY A 17 9.39 -3.58 -32.10
N LYS A 18 9.23 -2.34 -31.67
CA LYS A 18 10.13 -1.23 -31.98
C LYS A 18 11.55 -1.48 -31.43
N HIS A 19 11.66 -1.93 -30.19
CA HIS A 19 12.96 -2.25 -29.59
C HIS A 19 13.67 -3.41 -30.31
N LEU A 20 12.94 -4.43 -30.71
CA LEU A 20 13.50 -5.54 -31.51
C LEU A 20 14.05 -5.03 -32.82
N ILE A 21 13.33 -4.16 -33.54
CA ILE A 21 13.76 -3.55 -34.79
C ILE A 21 15.02 -2.69 -34.54
N TYR A 22 15.08 -1.86 -33.52
CA TYR A 22 16.26 -1.06 -33.20
C TYR A 22 17.46 -1.91 -32.82
N SER A 23 17.26 -2.97 -32.04
CA SER A 23 18.30 -3.94 -31.67
C SER A 23 18.85 -4.68 -32.89
N MET A 24 17.98 -5.09 -33.81
CA MET A 24 18.38 -5.73 -35.08
C MET A 24 19.11 -4.75 -36.02
N GLN A 25 18.85 -3.49 -35.95
CA GLN A 25 19.53 -2.43 -36.69
C GLN A 25 20.87 -2.00 -36.06
N GLY A 26 21.22 -2.55 -34.89
CA GLY A 26 22.44 -2.17 -34.15
C GLY A 26 22.38 -0.76 -33.55
N VAL A 27 21.19 -0.16 -33.51
CA VAL A 27 20.94 1.17 -32.92
C VAL A 27 20.51 1.03 -31.48
N VAL A 28 21.46 0.71 -30.59
CA VAL A 28 21.23 0.89 -29.15
C VAL A 28 21.43 2.37 -28.86
N LYS A 29 20.34 3.16 -28.94
CA LYS A 29 20.36 4.53 -28.42
C LYS A 29 20.39 4.42 -26.88
N LYS A 30 21.57 4.43 -26.30
CA LYS A 30 21.68 4.88 -24.88
C LYS A 30 21.29 6.35 -24.87
N THR A 31 20.22 6.66 -24.19
CA THR A 31 19.85 8.05 -23.94
C THR A 31 20.88 8.60 -22.94
N GLU A 32 21.82 9.43 -23.42
CA GLU A 32 22.73 10.13 -22.54
C GLU A 32 21.95 11.21 -21.80
N LEU A 33 21.87 11.08 -20.47
CA LEU A 33 21.23 12.04 -19.59
C LEU A 33 22.29 12.88 -18.91
N ASP A 34 22.02 14.16 -18.74
CA ASP A 34 22.80 15.05 -17.88
C ASP A 34 22.42 14.84 -16.41
N GLU A 35 23.28 15.25 -15.48
CA GLU A 35 22.98 15.24 -14.05
C GLU A 35 21.76 16.15 -13.75
N ASN A 36 20.92 15.71 -12.81
CA ASN A 36 19.70 16.41 -12.39
C ASN A 36 18.66 16.58 -13.54
N THR A 37 18.53 15.58 -14.40
CA THR A 37 17.53 15.56 -15.47
C THR A 37 16.14 15.28 -14.92
N ILE A 38 15.14 16.05 -15.34
CA ILE A 38 13.72 15.71 -15.20
C ILE A 38 13.26 15.08 -16.50
N LEU A 39 12.80 13.83 -16.43
CA LEU A 39 12.24 13.14 -17.60
C LEU A 39 10.81 13.61 -17.83
N ILE A 40 10.51 13.99 -19.08
CA ILE A 40 9.16 14.34 -19.50
C ILE A 40 8.77 13.38 -20.62
N ALA A 41 7.72 12.62 -20.42
CA ALA A 41 7.27 11.62 -21.39
C ALA A 41 5.75 11.50 -21.43
N LYS A 42 5.22 10.89 -22.50
CA LYS A 42 3.82 10.50 -22.55
C LYS A 42 3.56 9.39 -21.53
N ASP A 43 4.42 8.36 -21.57
CA ASP A 43 4.52 7.26 -20.63
C ASP A 43 5.97 6.71 -20.66
N LEU A 44 6.37 5.89 -19.70
CA LEU A 44 7.68 5.24 -19.64
C LEU A 44 7.51 3.74 -19.49
N THR A 45 8.03 3.02 -20.46
CA THR A 45 8.03 1.55 -20.45
C THR A 45 9.25 0.99 -19.72
N PRO A 46 9.23 -0.29 -19.29
CA PRO A 46 10.40 -0.97 -18.74
C PRO A 46 11.62 -0.94 -19.67
N ALA A 47 11.37 -0.96 -20.97
CA ALA A 47 12.43 -0.90 -21.99
C ALA A 47 13.09 0.48 -22.05
N ASP A 48 12.31 1.56 -21.91
CA ASP A 48 12.83 2.93 -21.88
C ASP A 48 13.72 3.11 -20.65
N THR A 49 13.24 2.73 -19.47
CA THR A 49 13.98 2.89 -18.20
C THR A 49 15.26 2.04 -18.15
N SER A 50 15.26 0.84 -18.73
CA SER A 50 16.46 -0.02 -18.82
C SER A 50 17.55 0.53 -19.71
N SER A 51 17.23 1.44 -20.64
CA SER A 51 18.18 2.09 -21.57
C SER A 51 18.82 3.35 -21.03
N MET A 52 18.39 3.85 -19.86
CA MET A 52 18.79 5.13 -19.25
C MET A 52 19.62 4.92 -17.99
N ASP A 53 20.47 5.89 -17.70
CA ASP A 53 21.12 6.01 -16.40
C ASP A 53 20.19 6.71 -15.40
N LEU A 54 19.38 5.94 -14.69
CA LEU A 54 18.36 6.44 -13.77
C LEU A 54 18.97 7.20 -12.57
N GLN A 55 20.26 7.06 -12.26
CA GLN A 55 20.92 7.81 -11.18
C GLN A 55 21.02 9.31 -11.50
N LYS A 56 20.93 9.67 -12.77
CA LYS A 56 20.93 11.06 -13.23
C LYS A 56 19.56 11.72 -13.26
N VAL A 57 18.51 10.91 -13.01
CA VAL A 57 17.12 11.39 -13.04
C VAL A 57 16.74 11.94 -11.68
N SER A 58 16.32 13.21 -11.65
CA SER A 58 15.88 13.92 -10.44
C SER A 58 14.36 14.07 -10.35
N GLY A 59 13.62 13.62 -11.36
CA GLY A 59 12.17 13.64 -11.35
C GLY A 59 11.56 13.18 -12.66
N ILE A 60 10.28 12.80 -12.61
CA ILE A 60 9.53 12.28 -13.75
C ILE A 60 8.21 13.05 -13.90
N ILE A 61 7.88 13.46 -15.13
CA ILE A 61 6.59 14.07 -15.49
C ILE A 61 5.97 13.22 -16.59
N LEU A 62 4.75 12.75 -16.39
CA LEU A 62 4.01 11.94 -17.36
C LEU A 62 2.72 12.64 -17.81
N LYS A 63 2.44 12.58 -19.10
CA LYS A 63 1.16 13.02 -19.66
C LYS A 63 0.03 12.06 -19.32
N GLU A 64 0.29 10.78 -19.43
CA GLU A 64 -0.62 9.67 -19.21
C GLU A 64 -0.05 8.73 -18.15
N GLY A 65 -0.84 7.78 -17.67
CA GLY A 65 -0.42 6.81 -16.67
C GLY A 65 -1.22 6.92 -15.36
N GLY A 66 -1.30 5.79 -14.67
CA GLY A 66 -1.93 5.67 -13.36
C GLY A 66 -0.88 5.60 -12.25
N PHE A 67 -1.34 5.65 -11.00
CA PHE A 67 -0.49 5.50 -9.81
C PHE A 67 0.23 4.15 -9.72
N THR A 68 -0.22 3.15 -10.52
CA THR A 68 0.37 1.81 -10.63
C THR A 68 1.22 1.62 -11.87
N SER A 69 1.47 2.68 -12.67
CA SER A 69 2.31 2.57 -13.86
C SER A 69 3.77 2.28 -13.51
N HIS A 70 4.48 1.62 -14.41
CA HIS A 70 5.91 1.28 -14.26
C HIS A 70 6.77 2.50 -13.89
N ALA A 71 6.53 3.64 -14.53
CA ALA A 71 7.27 4.88 -14.25
C ALA A 71 7.08 5.39 -12.83
N VAL A 72 5.86 5.28 -12.27
CA VAL A 72 5.58 5.66 -10.87
C VAL A 72 6.29 4.72 -9.90
N ILE A 73 6.32 3.42 -10.20
CA ILE A 73 7.06 2.43 -9.39
C ILE A 73 8.55 2.76 -9.40
N VAL A 74 9.12 3.04 -10.57
CA VAL A 74 10.53 3.45 -10.72
C VAL A 74 10.83 4.72 -9.94
N ALA A 75 9.99 5.75 -10.03
CA ALA A 75 10.16 6.99 -9.28
C ALA A 75 10.13 6.76 -7.77
N LYS A 76 9.19 5.94 -7.28
CA LYS A 76 9.10 5.53 -5.86
C LYS A 76 10.36 4.81 -5.40
N ASN A 77 10.88 3.88 -6.20
CA ASN A 77 12.08 3.12 -5.87
C ASN A 77 13.33 4.00 -5.85
N LEU A 78 13.40 5.00 -6.72
CA LEU A 78 14.49 5.97 -6.75
C LEU A 78 14.35 7.07 -5.68
N GLY A 79 13.19 7.18 -5.03
CA GLY A 79 12.89 8.26 -4.09
C GLY A 79 12.83 9.64 -4.74
N ILE A 80 12.46 9.72 -6.02
CA ILE A 80 12.36 10.96 -6.78
C ILE A 80 10.90 11.37 -7.02
N PRO A 81 10.59 12.68 -7.11
CA PRO A 81 9.25 13.15 -7.38
C PRO A 81 8.74 12.70 -8.75
N CYS A 82 7.47 12.30 -8.81
CA CYS A 82 6.77 11.94 -10.04
C CYS A 82 5.43 12.67 -10.10
N VAL A 83 5.15 13.35 -11.21
CA VAL A 83 3.88 14.02 -11.47
C VAL A 83 3.25 13.40 -12.71
N ILE A 84 1.99 12.97 -12.60
CA ILE A 84 1.25 12.31 -13.67
C ILE A 84 0.02 13.13 -14.09
N GLY A 85 -0.50 12.91 -15.29
CA GLY A 85 -1.72 13.57 -15.78
C GLY A 85 -1.51 15.01 -16.25
N VAL A 86 -0.29 15.38 -16.60
CA VAL A 86 0.04 16.74 -17.06
C VAL A 86 -0.23 16.86 -18.57
N MET A 87 -1.51 17.05 -18.94
CA MET A 87 -2.00 16.93 -20.33
C MET A 87 -1.41 17.97 -21.29
N ASP A 88 -1.18 19.21 -20.86
CA ASP A 88 -0.90 20.34 -21.75
C ASP A 88 0.60 20.72 -21.81
N LEU A 89 1.45 20.07 -21.01
CA LEU A 89 2.83 20.54 -20.81
C LEU A 89 3.84 20.03 -21.84
N LEU A 90 3.57 18.87 -22.48
CA LEU A 90 4.57 18.20 -23.33
C LEU A 90 4.85 18.91 -24.66
N ASP A 91 3.86 19.62 -25.17
CA ASP A 91 3.94 20.24 -26.50
C ASP A 91 4.72 21.57 -26.48
N ASP A 92 4.93 22.17 -25.28
CA ASP A 92 5.49 23.51 -25.10
C ASP A 92 6.88 23.53 -24.42
N ILE A 93 7.41 22.36 -23.97
CA ILE A 93 8.71 22.29 -23.28
C ILE A 93 9.80 21.82 -24.23
N GLU A 94 10.76 22.70 -24.52
CA GLU A 94 11.98 22.34 -25.24
C GLU A 94 12.95 21.54 -24.33
N SER A 95 13.72 20.62 -24.92
CA SER A 95 14.81 19.94 -24.21
C SER A 95 15.77 20.96 -23.56
N ASN A 96 16.24 20.65 -22.36
CA ASN A 96 17.09 21.52 -21.53
C ASN A 96 16.38 22.74 -20.93
N THR A 97 15.05 22.80 -20.95
CA THR A 97 14.28 23.79 -20.19
C THR A 97 14.41 23.54 -18.69
N ILE A 98 14.72 24.58 -17.93
CA ILE A 98 14.76 24.45 -16.45
C ILE A 98 13.33 24.23 -15.94
N THR A 99 13.15 23.10 -15.29
CA THR A 99 11.84 22.70 -14.75
C THR A 99 11.99 22.34 -13.28
N ALA A 100 10.99 22.66 -12.46
CA ALA A 100 10.92 22.24 -11.09
C ALA A 100 9.59 21.50 -10.83
N ILE A 101 9.64 20.43 -10.04
CA ILE A 101 8.45 19.63 -9.72
C ILE A 101 8.33 19.38 -8.22
N ASP A 102 7.10 19.34 -7.77
CA ASP A 102 6.73 18.93 -6.41
C ASP A 102 5.77 17.74 -6.52
N GLY A 103 6.26 16.55 -6.21
CA GLY A 103 5.50 15.30 -6.29
C GLY A 103 4.35 15.24 -5.28
N ASP A 104 4.43 15.96 -4.15
CA ASP A 104 3.39 15.94 -3.12
C ASP A 104 2.16 16.76 -3.55
N SER A 105 2.40 17.92 -4.15
CA SER A 105 1.32 18.82 -4.61
C SER A 105 0.93 18.62 -6.07
N GLY A 106 1.69 17.80 -6.83
CA GLY A 106 1.53 17.66 -8.28
C GLY A 106 1.92 18.90 -9.07
N LYS A 107 2.63 19.85 -8.46
CA LYS A 107 2.98 21.13 -9.08
C LYS A 107 4.17 20.98 -10.01
N VAL A 108 4.03 21.48 -11.24
CA VAL A 108 5.10 21.58 -12.25
C VAL A 108 5.31 23.04 -12.63
N LEU A 109 6.56 23.49 -12.56
CA LEU A 109 6.94 24.87 -12.89
C LEU A 109 7.99 24.86 -14.00
N VAL A 110 7.64 25.46 -15.13
CA VAL A 110 8.55 25.66 -16.28
C VAL A 110 9.22 27.02 -16.13
N ASN A 111 10.53 27.05 -16.24
CA ASN A 111 11.35 28.25 -15.99
C ASN A 111 10.99 28.93 -14.65
N PRO A 112 11.05 28.21 -13.52
CA PRO A 112 10.61 28.71 -12.22
C PRO A 112 11.40 29.98 -11.84
N SER A 113 10.72 30.95 -11.20
CA SER A 113 11.34 32.11 -10.63
C SER A 113 12.39 31.71 -9.56
N LYS A 114 13.25 32.67 -9.16
CA LYS A 114 14.17 32.40 -8.06
C LYS A 114 13.43 32.08 -6.77
N GLU A 115 12.33 32.76 -6.48
CA GLU A 115 11.51 32.57 -5.29
C GLU A 115 10.86 31.18 -5.28
N ASP A 116 10.33 30.72 -6.41
CA ASP A 116 9.77 29.35 -6.53
C ASP A 116 10.83 28.28 -6.30
N ARG A 117 12.02 28.48 -6.87
CA ARG A 117 13.16 27.55 -6.67
C ARG A 117 13.60 27.49 -5.22
N ASP A 118 13.78 28.67 -4.60
CA ASP A 118 14.18 28.75 -3.19
C ASP A 118 13.13 28.10 -2.28
N THR A 119 11.84 28.26 -2.57
CA THR A 119 10.73 27.63 -1.83
C THR A 119 10.80 26.09 -1.93
N LEU A 120 10.98 25.55 -3.14
CA LEU A 120 11.05 24.09 -3.34
C LEU A 120 12.33 23.50 -2.75
N LEU A 121 13.47 24.21 -2.85
CA LEU A 121 14.72 23.77 -2.22
C LEU A 121 14.60 23.73 -0.70
N ASN A 122 14.01 24.77 -0.08
CA ASN A 122 13.77 24.77 1.37
C ASN A 122 12.88 23.60 1.80
N LYS A 123 11.79 23.33 1.04
CA LYS A 123 10.93 22.18 1.29
C LYS A 123 11.72 20.86 1.20
N HIS A 124 12.56 20.72 0.20
CA HIS A 124 13.41 19.53 0.06
C HIS A 124 14.38 19.37 1.23
N GLU A 125 15.04 20.46 1.66
CA GLU A 125 15.94 20.43 2.81
C GLU A 125 15.19 20.06 4.11
N GLU A 126 13.97 20.55 4.30
CA GLU A 126 13.12 20.17 5.44
C GLU A 126 12.77 18.68 5.38
N HIS A 127 12.38 18.16 4.22
CA HIS A 127 12.14 16.72 4.04
C HIS A 127 13.37 15.88 4.38
N GLN A 128 14.56 16.30 3.91
CA GLN A 128 15.81 15.59 4.23
C GLN A 128 16.13 15.64 5.74
N LYS A 129 15.84 16.74 6.43
CA LYS A 129 15.99 16.82 7.89
C LYS A 129 15.05 15.84 8.59
N ILE A 130 13.80 15.73 8.13
CA ILE A 130 12.82 14.78 8.68
C ILE A 130 13.33 13.34 8.48
N ILE A 131 13.73 12.97 7.26
CA ILE A 131 14.25 11.64 6.96
C ILE A 131 15.47 11.32 7.84
N ASN A 132 16.43 12.24 7.96
CA ASN A 132 17.63 12.07 8.77
C ASN A 132 17.35 12.01 10.28
N SER A 133 16.22 12.56 10.75
CA SER A 133 15.81 12.50 12.15
C SER A 133 15.21 11.14 12.56
N PHE A 134 14.77 10.34 11.59
CA PHE A 134 14.23 9.00 11.80
C PHE A 134 15.35 7.99 12.01
N THR A 135 15.91 8.00 13.20
CA THR A 135 16.99 7.08 13.61
C THR A 135 16.44 5.97 14.50
N LYS A 136 17.20 4.86 14.59
CA LYS A 136 16.84 3.76 15.48
C LYS A 136 16.66 4.21 16.92
N GLU A 137 17.62 5.01 17.43
CA GLU A 137 17.61 5.51 18.80
C GLU A 137 16.42 6.44 19.08
N ALA A 138 15.97 7.20 18.09
CA ALA A 138 14.80 8.05 18.24
C ALA A 138 13.50 7.22 18.17
N TYR A 139 13.46 6.25 17.27
CA TYR A 139 12.31 5.36 17.10
C TYR A 139 12.06 4.48 18.34
N GLU A 140 13.10 3.87 18.90
CA GLU A 140 13.00 3.00 20.09
C GLU A 140 12.53 3.72 21.38
N LYS A 141 12.49 5.05 21.36
CA LYS A 141 11.94 5.85 22.49
C LYS A 141 10.42 5.98 22.46
N LEU A 142 9.81 5.71 21.30
CA LEU A 142 8.35 5.72 21.17
C LEU A 142 7.79 4.33 21.47
N ASP A 143 6.68 4.29 22.18
CA ASP A 143 5.88 3.06 22.35
C ASP A 143 4.96 2.87 21.14
N LEU A 144 5.58 2.82 19.95
CA LEU A 144 4.91 2.61 18.66
C LEU A 144 5.62 1.53 17.87
N ASN A 145 4.86 0.82 17.07
CA ASN A 145 5.36 -0.24 16.22
C ASN A 145 5.07 0.08 14.74
N PHE A 146 6.13 0.40 13.99
CA PHE A 146 6.02 0.64 12.55
C PHE A 146 6.41 -0.63 11.80
N ARG A 147 5.53 -1.03 10.89
CA ARG A 147 5.71 -2.14 9.96
C ARG A 147 5.55 -1.62 8.54
N VAL A 148 6.07 -2.36 7.57
CA VAL A 148 5.97 -1.97 6.17
C VAL A 148 4.90 -2.77 5.44
N ASN A 149 4.29 -2.16 4.41
CA ASN A 149 3.46 -2.85 3.43
C ASN A 149 4.33 -3.31 2.27
N ILE A 150 4.14 -4.54 1.83
CA ILE A 150 4.83 -5.13 0.67
C ILE A 150 3.78 -5.71 -0.27
N GLY A 151 3.83 -5.32 -1.54
CA GLY A 151 2.84 -5.71 -2.55
C GLY A 151 3.44 -6.14 -3.88
N SER A 152 4.78 -6.26 -4.01
CA SER A 152 5.43 -6.79 -5.20
C SER A 152 6.82 -7.39 -4.90
N THR A 153 7.36 -8.14 -5.86
CA THR A 153 8.72 -8.69 -5.77
C THR A 153 9.76 -7.58 -5.81
N GLU A 154 9.54 -6.54 -6.62
CA GLU A 154 10.42 -5.37 -6.73
C GLU A 154 10.50 -4.61 -5.40
N GLU A 155 9.40 -4.49 -4.68
CA GLU A 155 9.39 -3.89 -3.34
C GLU A 155 10.18 -4.74 -2.34
N ILE A 156 10.12 -6.07 -2.44
CA ILE A 156 10.96 -6.95 -1.63
C ILE A 156 12.43 -6.70 -1.95
N ASP A 157 12.80 -6.72 -3.22
CA ASP A 157 14.20 -6.61 -3.66
C ASP A 157 14.81 -5.24 -3.32
N SER A 158 14.06 -4.17 -3.53
CA SER A 158 14.51 -2.79 -3.30
C SER A 158 14.46 -2.38 -1.83
N PHE A 159 13.75 -3.12 -0.97
CA PHE A 159 13.64 -2.77 0.44
C PHE A 159 15.00 -2.88 1.14
N ASP A 160 15.48 -1.76 1.65
CA ASP A 160 16.70 -1.66 2.49
C ASP A 160 16.47 -0.61 3.57
N HIS A 161 16.15 -1.05 4.79
CA HIS A 161 15.96 -0.16 5.92
C HIS A 161 16.66 -0.71 7.18
N PRO A 162 17.44 0.11 7.89
CA PRO A 162 18.33 -0.38 8.94
C PRO A 162 17.62 -0.95 10.19
N PHE A 163 16.35 -0.61 10.42
CA PHE A 163 15.62 -1.05 11.63
C PHE A 163 14.12 -1.31 11.43
N LEU A 164 13.50 -0.93 10.32
CA LEU A 164 12.18 -1.41 9.96
C LEU A 164 12.33 -2.82 9.38
N ASN A 165 11.98 -3.83 10.14
CA ASN A 165 12.26 -5.22 9.82
C ASN A 165 11.01 -6.12 9.89
N SER A 166 9.83 -5.54 10.02
CA SER A 166 8.55 -6.26 10.11
C SER A 166 7.60 -5.83 9.01
N ILE A 167 6.85 -6.78 8.48
CA ILE A 167 5.79 -6.56 7.48
C ILE A 167 4.44 -6.60 8.20
N GLY A 168 3.66 -5.52 8.10
CA GLY A 168 2.30 -5.46 8.65
C GLY A 168 1.22 -5.79 7.64
N LEU A 169 1.57 -5.76 6.34
CA LEU A 169 0.74 -6.27 5.26
C LEU A 169 1.61 -6.80 4.13
N PHE A 170 1.65 -8.11 3.99
CA PHE A 170 2.13 -8.76 2.78
C PHE A 170 0.93 -9.10 1.89
N ARG A 171 0.87 -8.47 0.71
CA ARG A 171 -0.20 -8.65 -0.27
C ARG A 171 0.14 -9.82 -1.18
N SER A 172 -0.38 -11.01 -0.89
CA SER A 172 -0.05 -12.22 -1.66
C SER A 172 -0.60 -12.23 -3.09
N GLU A 173 -1.47 -11.31 -3.45
CA GLU A 173 -2.16 -11.27 -4.75
C GLU A 173 -1.20 -11.16 -5.94
N PHE A 174 -0.09 -10.44 -5.79
CA PHE A 174 0.88 -10.29 -6.89
C PHE A 174 1.46 -11.62 -7.36
N ILE A 175 1.63 -12.60 -6.44
CA ILE A 175 2.09 -13.94 -6.79
C ILE A 175 1.16 -14.61 -7.82
N TYR A 176 -0.12 -14.26 -7.76
CA TYR A 176 -1.15 -14.79 -8.64
C TYR A 176 -1.35 -13.93 -9.89
N LEU A 177 -1.26 -12.60 -9.76
CA LEU A 177 -1.48 -11.66 -10.86
C LEU A 177 -0.36 -11.72 -11.91
N ASP A 178 0.88 -11.93 -11.47
CA ASP A 178 2.06 -12.00 -12.34
C ASP A 178 2.23 -13.37 -13.02
N SER A 179 1.34 -14.35 -12.71
CA SER A 179 1.42 -15.70 -13.18
C SER A 179 0.39 -15.98 -14.29
N SER A 180 0.79 -16.79 -15.29
CA SER A 180 -0.10 -17.26 -16.37
C SER A 180 -1.01 -18.44 -15.95
N ALA A 181 -0.73 -19.07 -14.81
CA ALA A 181 -1.46 -20.18 -14.19
C ALA A 181 -1.40 -20.03 -12.68
N ALA A 182 -2.30 -20.72 -11.95
CA ALA A 182 -2.28 -20.69 -10.49
C ALA A 182 -0.89 -21.12 -9.97
N PRO A 183 -0.23 -20.28 -9.15
CA PRO A 183 1.09 -20.60 -8.62
C PRO A 183 1.00 -21.88 -7.75
N ASN A 184 1.93 -22.79 -7.98
CA ASN A 184 1.99 -24.00 -7.18
C ASN A 184 2.54 -23.73 -5.77
N LEU A 185 2.58 -24.76 -4.92
CA LEU A 185 3.05 -24.65 -3.54
C LEU A 185 4.50 -24.16 -3.46
N ASP A 186 5.38 -24.69 -4.33
CA ASP A 186 6.81 -24.39 -4.29
C ASP A 186 7.09 -22.94 -4.73
N ASP A 187 6.40 -22.45 -5.77
CA ASP A 187 6.50 -21.06 -6.24
C ASP A 187 6.13 -20.08 -5.09
N GLN A 188 5.02 -20.35 -4.41
CA GLN A 188 4.57 -19.53 -3.28
C GLN A 188 5.54 -19.60 -2.10
N LYS A 189 6.03 -20.80 -1.78
CA LYS A 189 6.99 -21.03 -0.69
C LYS A 189 8.31 -20.29 -0.96
N GLU A 190 8.78 -20.24 -2.20
CA GLU A 190 10.00 -19.52 -2.58
C GLU A 190 9.87 -18.02 -2.25
N VAL A 191 8.75 -17.39 -2.61
CA VAL A 191 8.49 -15.98 -2.27
C VAL A 191 8.41 -15.78 -0.75
N ILE A 192 7.73 -16.67 -0.03
CA ILE A 192 7.63 -16.60 1.43
C ILE A 192 9.02 -16.71 2.08
N ASN A 193 9.87 -17.61 1.60
CA ASN A 193 11.22 -17.76 2.10
C ASN A 193 12.11 -16.55 1.77
N LEU A 194 11.90 -15.91 0.60
CA LEU A 194 12.60 -14.68 0.23
C LEU A 194 12.29 -13.55 1.22
N ILE A 195 11.01 -13.31 1.54
CA ILE A 195 10.62 -12.30 2.52
C ILE A 195 11.10 -12.66 3.93
N GLY A 196 10.95 -13.92 4.36
CA GLY A 196 11.40 -14.38 5.67
C GLY A 196 12.90 -14.22 5.87
N LYS A 197 13.69 -14.42 4.81
CA LYS A 197 15.15 -14.19 4.85
C LYS A 197 15.50 -12.71 4.97
N LYS A 198 14.71 -11.83 4.34
CA LYS A 198 14.99 -10.39 4.29
C LYS A 198 14.49 -9.64 5.53
N PHE A 199 13.37 -10.07 6.09
CA PHE A 199 12.72 -9.44 7.24
C PHE A 199 12.90 -10.33 8.48
N ASN A 200 13.54 -9.78 9.52
CA ASN A 200 13.84 -10.53 10.75
C ASN A 200 12.72 -10.41 11.82
N GLY A 201 11.66 -9.67 11.52
CA GLY A 201 10.54 -9.42 12.43
C GLY A 201 9.27 -10.15 12.02
N THR A 202 8.15 -9.71 12.55
CA THR A 202 6.83 -10.27 12.23
C THR A 202 6.45 -10.01 10.78
N ILE A 203 5.85 -11.00 10.13
CA ILE A 203 5.29 -10.92 8.77
C ILE A 203 3.79 -11.24 8.85
N VAL A 204 2.94 -10.22 8.64
CA VAL A 204 1.50 -10.44 8.52
C VAL A 204 1.18 -10.76 7.06
N TYR A 205 0.98 -12.04 6.80
CA TYR A 205 0.66 -12.57 5.47
C TYR A 205 -0.86 -12.54 5.26
N ARG A 206 -1.34 -11.69 4.36
CA ARG A 206 -2.75 -11.68 3.96
C ARG A 206 -2.99 -12.80 2.95
N THR A 207 -3.96 -13.68 3.24
CA THR A 207 -4.40 -14.67 2.26
C THR A 207 -5.01 -13.98 1.05
N LEU A 208 -5.21 -14.74 -0.03
CA LEU A 208 -5.59 -14.21 -1.33
C LEU A 208 -6.78 -13.26 -1.28
N ASP A 209 -6.59 -12.03 -1.78
CA ASP A 209 -7.63 -11.01 -1.91
C ASP A 209 -7.83 -10.64 -3.39
N ILE A 210 -8.24 -11.63 -4.17
CA ILE A 210 -8.62 -11.49 -5.58
C ILE A 210 -10.15 -11.47 -5.69
N GLY A 211 -10.66 -10.87 -6.74
CA GLY A 211 -12.05 -10.57 -6.98
C GLY A 211 -12.27 -9.05 -7.05
N GLY A 212 -13.49 -8.61 -7.31
CA GLY A 212 -13.73 -7.20 -7.53
C GLY A 212 -13.13 -6.71 -8.85
N ASP A 213 -12.15 -5.80 -8.75
CA ASP A 213 -11.40 -5.22 -9.86
C ASP A 213 -10.23 -6.08 -10.36
N LYS A 214 -9.80 -7.08 -9.56
CA LYS A 214 -8.67 -7.94 -9.87
C LYS A 214 -9.14 -9.27 -10.48
N GLN A 215 -9.13 -9.35 -11.80
CA GLN A 215 -9.48 -10.59 -12.51
C GLN A 215 -8.23 -11.36 -12.90
N VAL A 216 -8.26 -12.66 -12.66
CA VAL A 216 -7.21 -13.61 -13.04
C VAL A 216 -7.82 -14.62 -14.00
N SER A 217 -7.30 -14.68 -15.22
CA SER A 217 -7.90 -15.43 -16.33
C SER A 217 -8.02 -16.95 -16.10
N TYR A 218 -7.16 -17.52 -15.28
CA TYR A 218 -7.18 -18.95 -14.94
C TYR A 218 -8.07 -19.28 -13.75
N LEU A 219 -8.53 -18.26 -13.01
CA LEU A 219 -9.58 -18.41 -12.01
C LEU A 219 -10.92 -18.14 -12.69
N ASN A 220 -11.73 -19.15 -12.88
CA ASN A 220 -13.06 -19.00 -13.48
C ASN A 220 -14.00 -18.26 -12.52
N LEU A 221 -13.73 -16.96 -12.31
CA LEU A 221 -14.53 -16.13 -11.43
C LEU A 221 -15.88 -15.82 -12.09
N PRO A 222 -16.97 -15.84 -11.33
CA PRO A 222 -18.27 -15.45 -11.87
C PRO A 222 -18.25 -13.97 -12.27
N VAL A 223 -18.95 -13.65 -13.37
CA VAL A 223 -19.22 -12.25 -13.71
C VAL A 223 -20.32 -11.76 -12.80
N GLU A 224 -20.02 -10.78 -11.97
CA GLU A 224 -20.95 -10.23 -10.97
C GLU A 224 -21.33 -8.79 -11.33
N GLU A 225 -22.57 -8.38 -11.01
CA GLU A 225 -23.01 -6.99 -11.23
C GLU A 225 -22.31 -6.00 -10.29
N ASN A 226 -21.94 -6.46 -9.10
CA ASN A 226 -21.24 -5.67 -8.08
C ASN A 226 -20.03 -6.43 -7.55
N PRO A 227 -18.93 -6.51 -8.31
CA PRO A 227 -17.78 -7.38 -8.00
C PRO A 227 -17.15 -7.12 -6.63
N PHE A 228 -17.13 -5.86 -6.14
CA PHE A 228 -16.63 -5.52 -4.82
C PHE A 228 -17.49 -6.07 -3.66
N LEU A 229 -18.77 -6.39 -3.91
CA LEU A 229 -19.68 -6.99 -2.94
C LEU A 229 -19.80 -8.51 -3.10
N GLY A 230 -19.14 -9.08 -4.07
CA GLY A 230 -19.28 -10.46 -4.50
C GLY A 230 -18.28 -11.44 -3.87
N VAL A 231 -17.86 -12.41 -4.69
CA VAL A 231 -16.93 -13.48 -4.31
C VAL A 231 -15.50 -12.98 -4.41
N ARG A 232 -14.98 -12.47 -3.31
CA ARG A 232 -13.57 -12.03 -3.18
C ARG A 232 -13.00 -12.38 -1.80
N GLY A 233 -11.68 -12.33 -1.68
CA GLY A 233 -11.00 -12.56 -0.41
C GLY A 233 -11.29 -13.94 0.17
N ILE A 234 -11.62 -14.00 1.45
CA ILE A 234 -11.89 -15.28 2.13
C ILE A 234 -13.06 -16.06 1.50
N ARG A 235 -14.06 -15.37 0.95
CA ARG A 235 -15.19 -16.03 0.27
C ARG A 235 -14.73 -16.83 -0.95
N LEU A 236 -13.76 -16.26 -1.70
CA LEU A 236 -13.14 -16.95 -2.83
C LEU A 236 -12.30 -18.13 -2.35
N SER A 237 -11.49 -17.92 -1.32
CA SER A 237 -10.58 -18.95 -0.78
C SER A 237 -11.35 -20.18 -0.28
N LEU A 238 -12.42 -19.98 0.49
CA LEU A 238 -13.28 -21.08 1.00
C LEU A 238 -14.06 -21.77 -0.13
N ALA A 239 -14.42 -21.07 -1.21
CA ALA A 239 -15.05 -21.67 -2.37
C ALA A 239 -14.09 -22.42 -3.30
N ASN A 240 -12.76 -22.20 -3.16
CA ASN A 240 -11.71 -22.82 -3.98
C ASN A 240 -10.64 -23.48 -3.10
N GLU A 241 -11.03 -24.57 -2.44
CA GLU A 241 -10.22 -25.26 -1.44
C GLU A 241 -8.84 -25.68 -1.95
N ASP A 242 -8.68 -26.02 -3.22
CA ASP A 242 -7.38 -26.41 -3.80
C ASP A 242 -6.38 -25.25 -3.76
N ILE A 243 -6.83 -24.05 -4.12
CA ILE A 243 -6.03 -22.82 -4.09
C ILE A 243 -5.69 -22.45 -2.65
N PHE A 244 -6.69 -22.47 -1.78
CA PHE A 244 -6.51 -22.16 -0.37
C PHE A 244 -5.59 -23.17 0.33
N THR A 245 -5.73 -24.47 0.01
CA THR A 245 -4.83 -25.53 0.50
C THR A 245 -3.38 -25.28 0.06
N SER A 246 -3.17 -24.96 -1.22
CA SER A 246 -1.83 -24.65 -1.75
C SER A 246 -1.21 -23.46 -1.02
N GLN A 247 -1.98 -22.38 -0.80
CA GLN A 247 -1.51 -21.18 -0.11
C GLN A 247 -1.20 -21.46 1.37
N VAL A 248 -2.09 -22.14 2.10
CA VAL A 248 -1.88 -22.47 3.51
C VAL A 248 -0.68 -23.43 3.68
N LYS A 249 -0.57 -24.44 2.83
CA LYS A 249 0.57 -25.39 2.87
C LYS A 249 1.90 -24.66 2.57
N SER A 250 1.93 -23.72 1.64
CA SER A 250 3.15 -22.94 1.35
C SER A 250 3.62 -22.11 2.55
N ILE A 251 2.69 -21.55 3.31
CA ILE A 251 2.98 -20.81 4.53
C ILE A 251 3.49 -21.76 5.63
N LEU A 252 2.74 -22.83 5.91
CA LEU A 252 3.05 -23.77 7.00
C LEU A 252 4.35 -24.55 6.78
N LEU A 253 4.75 -24.76 5.52
CA LEU A 253 5.98 -25.45 5.14
C LEU A 253 7.16 -24.48 4.87
N SER A 254 6.96 -23.19 5.08
CA SER A 254 8.02 -22.19 4.97
C SER A 254 9.08 -22.37 6.06
N ASP A 255 10.33 -22.10 5.72
CA ASP A 255 11.44 -22.10 6.66
C ASP A 255 11.35 -20.97 7.71
N TYR A 256 10.41 -20.04 7.52
CA TYR A 256 10.19 -18.84 8.34
C TYR A 256 8.79 -18.77 8.95
N VAL A 257 8.10 -19.92 9.07
CA VAL A 257 6.72 -19.97 9.60
C VAL A 257 6.56 -19.31 10.97
N ASP A 258 7.57 -19.40 11.83
CA ASP A 258 7.57 -18.78 13.17
C ASP A 258 7.52 -17.25 13.17
N GLN A 259 7.84 -16.60 12.04
CA GLN A 259 7.72 -15.16 11.85
C GLN A 259 6.36 -14.75 11.30
N ILE A 260 5.57 -15.70 10.80
CA ILE A 260 4.37 -15.43 10.01
C ILE A 260 3.13 -15.44 10.90
N LYS A 261 2.29 -14.42 10.71
CA LYS A 261 0.90 -14.37 11.15
C LYS A 261 0.01 -14.42 9.91
N ILE A 262 -1.04 -15.22 9.91
CA ILE A 262 -1.99 -15.30 8.78
C ILE A 262 -3.16 -14.37 9.04
N MET A 263 -3.47 -13.54 8.06
CA MET A 263 -4.57 -12.59 8.09
C MET A 263 -5.59 -12.90 6.99
N PHE A 264 -6.85 -13.03 7.36
CA PHE A 264 -7.95 -13.28 6.41
C PHE A 264 -8.64 -11.97 6.01
N PRO A 265 -8.69 -11.64 4.69
CA PRO A 265 -9.40 -10.47 4.18
C PRO A 265 -10.92 -10.74 4.06
N MET A 266 -11.71 -9.68 3.97
CA MET A 266 -13.15 -9.72 3.67
C MET A 266 -14.00 -10.53 4.66
N ILE A 267 -13.52 -10.71 5.88
CA ILE A 267 -14.29 -11.35 6.94
C ILE A 267 -15.51 -10.48 7.29
N SER A 268 -16.68 -11.10 7.28
CA SER A 268 -17.96 -10.42 7.56
C SER A 268 -18.71 -11.03 8.74
N THR A 269 -18.53 -12.31 9.01
CA THR A 269 -19.14 -13.02 10.15
C THR A 269 -18.09 -13.80 10.95
N VAL A 270 -18.38 -14.05 12.23
CA VAL A 270 -17.52 -14.91 13.07
C VAL A 270 -17.41 -16.32 12.49
N SER A 271 -18.48 -16.80 11.83
CA SER A 271 -18.46 -18.12 11.17
C SER A 271 -17.44 -18.18 10.04
N ASP A 272 -17.30 -17.11 9.23
CA ASP A 272 -16.28 -17.07 8.15
C ASP A 272 -14.88 -17.27 8.74
N PHE A 273 -14.58 -16.58 9.86
CA PHE A 273 -13.29 -16.74 10.53
C PHE A 273 -13.10 -18.15 11.10
N LEU A 274 -14.10 -18.69 11.78
CA LEU A 274 -13.99 -20.02 12.38
C LEU A 274 -13.85 -21.11 11.33
N GLU A 275 -14.49 -20.99 10.18
CA GLU A 275 -14.34 -21.89 9.04
C GLU A 275 -12.91 -21.84 8.48
N ALA A 276 -12.40 -20.62 8.22
CA ALA A 276 -11.02 -20.41 7.76
C ALA A 276 -10.00 -20.94 8.78
N LYS A 277 -10.22 -20.68 10.07
CA LYS A 277 -9.38 -21.19 11.17
C LYS A 277 -9.35 -22.71 11.18
N SER A 278 -10.51 -23.37 11.15
CA SER A 278 -10.60 -24.84 11.11
C SER A 278 -9.91 -25.41 9.87
N PHE A 279 -9.98 -24.73 8.74
CA PHE A 279 -9.29 -25.13 7.51
C PHE A 279 -7.76 -25.14 7.70
N VAL A 280 -7.20 -24.09 8.29
CA VAL A 280 -5.76 -24.01 8.60
C VAL A 280 -5.36 -25.03 9.66
N GLU A 281 -6.17 -25.21 10.72
CA GLU A 281 -5.93 -26.20 11.79
C GLU A 281 -5.86 -27.63 11.26
N ASN A 282 -6.74 -27.99 10.34
CA ASN A 282 -6.75 -29.33 9.71
C ASN A 282 -5.46 -29.56 8.91
N ILE A 283 -5.03 -28.58 8.13
CA ILE A 283 -3.79 -28.70 7.36
C ILE A 283 -2.56 -28.74 8.27
N ALA A 284 -2.50 -27.90 9.30
CA ALA A 284 -1.40 -27.91 10.27
C ALA A 284 -1.30 -29.26 11.00
N THR A 285 -2.44 -29.86 11.33
CA THR A 285 -2.52 -31.18 11.92
C THR A 285 -2.04 -32.25 10.95
N GLU A 286 -2.48 -32.23 9.69
CA GLU A 286 -2.03 -33.14 8.62
C GLU A 286 -0.51 -33.11 8.46
N LEU A 287 0.05 -31.89 8.46
CA LEU A 287 1.48 -31.66 8.27
C LEU A 287 2.30 -31.85 9.56
N ASN A 288 1.66 -31.98 10.70
CA ASN A 288 2.27 -32.07 12.03
C ASN A 288 3.19 -30.87 12.33
N VAL A 289 2.69 -29.65 12.05
CA VAL A 289 3.37 -28.38 12.31
C VAL A 289 2.59 -27.50 13.30
N SER A 290 3.27 -26.55 13.93
CA SER A 290 2.63 -25.60 14.85
C SER A 290 1.74 -24.60 14.09
N MET A 291 0.65 -24.16 14.75
CA MET A 291 -0.24 -23.13 14.22
C MET A 291 0.39 -21.76 14.33
N PRO A 292 0.42 -20.96 13.24
CA PRO A 292 0.72 -19.54 13.33
C PRO A 292 -0.44 -18.79 13.99
N GLN A 293 -0.19 -17.54 14.42
CA GLN A 293 -1.26 -16.64 14.85
C GLN A 293 -2.20 -16.32 13.69
N LEU A 294 -3.51 -16.33 13.97
CA LEU A 294 -4.56 -16.06 12.99
C LEU A 294 -5.32 -14.78 13.34
N GLY A 295 -5.45 -13.89 12.37
CA GLY A 295 -6.18 -12.65 12.54
C GLY A 295 -7.08 -12.31 11.36
N ILE A 296 -7.79 -11.21 11.49
CA ILE A 296 -8.71 -10.71 10.46
C ILE A 296 -8.32 -9.33 9.98
N MET A 297 -8.65 -9.05 8.73
CA MET A 297 -8.73 -7.67 8.25
C MET A 297 -10.13 -7.13 8.53
N VAL A 298 -10.21 -6.09 9.37
CA VAL A 298 -11.44 -5.35 9.61
C VAL A 298 -11.57 -4.31 8.52
N GLU A 299 -12.38 -4.62 7.54
CA GLU A 299 -12.58 -3.79 6.34
C GLU A 299 -14.03 -3.79 5.85
N THR A 300 -14.92 -4.50 6.54
CA THR A 300 -16.36 -4.48 6.29
C THR A 300 -17.10 -3.83 7.48
N PRO A 301 -18.22 -3.13 7.27
CA PRO A 301 -19.03 -2.61 8.39
C PRO A 301 -19.46 -3.70 9.37
N SER A 302 -19.77 -4.91 8.86
CA SER A 302 -20.15 -6.05 9.69
C SER A 302 -19.05 -6.42 10.69
N SER A 303 -17.77 -6.48 10.25
CA SER A 303 -16.66 -6.81 11.14
C SER A 303 -16.43 -5.74 12.22
N VAL A 304 -16.72 -4.47 11.93
CA VAL A 304 -16.70 -3.40 12.94
C VAL A 304 -17.80 -3.58 13.99
N PHE A 305 -19.03 -3.91 13.56
CA PHE A 305 -20.13 -4.11 14.51
C PHE A 305 -19.94 -5.32 15.40
N LEU A 306 -19.29 -6.37 14.89
CA LEU A 306 -19.03 -7.64 15.59
C LEU A 306 -17.62 -7.72 16.19
N VAL A 307 -16.88 -6.61 16.28
CA VAL A 307 -15.47 -6.65 16.69
C VAL A 307 -15.26 -7.22 18.09
N ASP A 308 -16.20 -7.02 19.01
CA ASP A 308 -16.22 -7.64 20.33
C ASP A 308 -16.28 -9.16 20.26
N LYS A 309 -17.04 -9.73 19.32
CA LYS A 309 -17.11 -11.16 19.10
C LYS A 309 -15.87 -11.72 18.40
N PHE A 310 -15.29 -10.97 17.50
CA PHE A 310 -14.02 -11.36 16.89
C PHE A 310 -12.88 -11.34 17.92
N ALA A 311 -12.86 -10.36 18.82
CA ALA A 311 -11.86 -10.26 19.86
C ALA A 311 -11.81 -11.50 20.81
N GLU A 312 -12.88 -12.28 20.89
CA GLU A 312 -12.92 -13.52 21.67
C GLU A 312 -12.20 -14.71 20.98
N VAL A 313 -11.93 -14.62 19.65
CA VAL A 313 -11.52 -15.79 18.84
C VAL A 313 -10.29 -15.57 17.97
N VAL A 314 -9.88 -14.32 17.73
CA VAL A 314 -8.71 -13.96 16.90
C VAL A 314 -7.48 -13.66 17.75
N ASP A 315 -6.28 -13.82 17.17
CA ASP A 315 -5.03 -13.47 17.85
C ASP A 315 -4.62 -12.01 17.63
N PHE A 316 -5.06 -11.40 16.52
CA PHE A 316 -4.78 -9.98 16.18
C PHE A 316 -5.80 -9.44 15.17
N ILE A 317 -5.84 -8.12 15.04
CA ILE A 317 -6.71 -7.39 14.10
C ILE A 317 -5.85 -6.41 13.29
N SER A 318 -6.11 -6.33 11.99
CA SER A 318 -5.59 -5.25 11.14
C SER A 318 -6.74 -4.53 10.45
N ILE A 319 -6.74 -3.20 10.47
CA ILE A 319 -7.80 -2.39 9.85
C ILE A 319 -7.39 -2.05 8.42
N GLY A 320 -8.18 -2.49 7.44
CA GLY A 320 -8.03 -2.17 6.02
C GLY A 320 -8.81 -0.91 5.67
N THR A 321 -8.25 0.28 5.88
CA THR A 321 -9.00 1.54 5.79
C THR A 321 -9.54 1.85 4.40
N ASN A 322 -8.92 1.36 3.33
CA ASN A 322 -9.36 1.62 1.96
C ASN A 322 -10.73 0.96 1.69
N ASP A 323 -10.83 -0.35 1.89
CA ASP A 323 -12.09 -1.09 1.72
C ASP A 323 -13.11 -0.72 2.81
N LEU A 324 -12.67 -0.48 4.05
CA LEU A 324 -13.55 -0.01 5.13
C LEU A 324 -14.22 1.32 4.77
N THR A 325 -13.47 2.27 4.22
CA THR A 325 -14.02 3.55 3.75
C THR A 325 -15.01 3.33 2.62
N GLN A 326 -14.65 2.55 1.60
CA GLN A 326 -15.52 2.22 0.48
C GLN A 326 -16.88 1.66 0.94
N TYR A 327 -16.85 0.69 1.87
CA TYR A 327 -18.08 0.03 2.30
C TYR A 327 -18.89 0.84 3.32
N ILE A 328 -18.27 1.60 4.22
CA ILE A 328 -19.00 2.49 5.14
C ILE A 328 -19.64 3.63 4.40
N MET A 329 -18.93 4.23 3.44
CA MET A 329 -19.42 5.38 2.67
C MET A 329 -20.24 4.97 1.45
N ALA A 330 -20.32 3.67 1.12
CA ALA A 330 -21.01 3.14 -0.05
C ALA A 330 -20.55 3.84 -1.35
N ALA A 331 -19.26 4.11 -1.49
CA ALA A 331 -18.68 4.85 -2.59
C ALA A 331 -17.56 4.03 -3.25
N ASP A 332 -17.73 3.73 -4.53
CA ASP A 332 -16.74 2.99 -5.32
C ASP A 332 -15.45 3.81 -5.44
N ARG A 333 -14.33 3.25 -4.95
CA ARG A 333 -12.99 3.88 -4.98
C ARG A 333 -12.45 4.12 -6.39
N GLY A 334 -12.95 3.38 -7.40
CA GLY A 334 -12.61 3.58 -8.81
C GLY A 334 -13.33 4.76 -9.44
N ASN A 335 -14.36 5.31 -8.81
CA ASN A 335 -15.14 6.42 -9.34
C ASN A 335 -14.61 7.78 -8.84
N THR A 336 -13.86 8.49 -9.68
CA THR A 336 -13.28 9.80 -9.37
C THR A 336 -14.30 10.88 -9.04
N GLN A 337 -15.58 10.74 -9.49
CA GLN A 337 -16.64 11.68 -9.14
C GLN A 337 -17.08 11.56 -7.67
N LEU A 338 -16.74 10.44 -7.01
CA LEU A 338 -17.07 10.17 -5.62
C LEU A 338 -15.88 10.41 -4.66
N SER A 339 -14.80 11.06 -5.12
CA SER A 339 -13.57 11.24 -4.34
C SER A 339 -13.80 11.87 -2.95
N HIS A 340 -14.78 12.77 -2.81
CA HIS A 340 -15.12 13.40 -1.54
C HIS A 340 -15.78 12.44 -0.51
N TYR A 341 -16.28 11.28 -0.95
CA TYR A 341 -16.74 10.21 -0.04
C TYR A 341 -15.63 9.21 0.31
N GLN A 342 -14.50 9.27 -0.36
CA GLN A 342 -13.43 8.29 -0.23
C GLN A 342 -12.36 8.71 0.80
N ASP A 343 -12.50 9.88 1.44
CA ASP A 343 -11.54 10.34 2.44
C ASP A 343 -11.72 9.51 3.74
N PRO A 344 -10.67 8.78 4.21
CA PRO A 344 -10.74 7.94 5.40
C PRO A 344 -10.87 8.75 6.69
N LEU A 345 -10.69 10.08 6.66
CA LEU A 345 -11.00 10.97 7.77
C LEU A 345 -12.51 11.27 7.90
N SER A 346 -13.37 10.67 7.09
CA SER A 346 -14.83 10.74 7.29
C SER A 346 -15.18 10.33 8.72
N PRO A 347 -16.03 11.12 9.42
CA PRO A 347 -16.39 10.84 10.82
C PRO A 347 -16.99 9.46 11.04
N ALA A 348 -17.69 8.89 10.05
CA ALA A 348 -18.22 7.53 10.14
C ALA A 348 -17.08 6.48 10.17
N VAL A 349 -16.04 6.67 9.36
CA VAL A 349 -14.87 5.81 9.31
C VAL A 349 -14.02 5.95 10.58
N ILE A 350 -13.75 7.19 11.01
CA ILE A 350 -13.01 7.48 12.25
C ILE A 350 -13.67 6.84 13.47
N ARG A 351 -15.01 6.93 13.59
CA ARG A 351 -15.76 6.27 14.67
C ARG A 351 -15.67 4.74 14.60
N ALA A 352 -15.72 4.17 13.41
CA ALA A 352 -15.54 2.75 13.23
C ALA A 352 -14.13 2.28 13.66
N ILE A 353 -13.10 3.01 13.25
CA ILE A 353 -11.70 2.74 13.64
C ILE A 353 -11.52 2.88 15.15
N SER A 354 -12.04 3.98 15.76
CA SER A 354 -11.97 4.18 17.20
C SER A 354 -12.59 3.01 17.98
N LYS A 355 -13.78 2.53 17.55
CA LYS A 355 -14.43 1.37 18.15
C LYS A 355 -13.54 0.12 18.11
N VAL A 356 -12.89 -0.16 16.97
CA VAL A 356 -12.01 -1.33 16.83
C VAL A 356 -10.79 -1.22 17.74
N ILE A 357 -10.17 -0.04 17.81
CA ILE A 357 -9.02 0.21 18.69
C ILE A 357 -9.41 0.04 20.18
N ASP A 358 -10.56 0.62 20.58
CA ASP A 358 -11.03 0.56 21.96
C ASP A 358 -11.32 -0.89 22.38
N VAL A 359 -12.01 -1.68 21.55
CA VAL A 359 -12.26 -3.12 21.81
C VAL A 359 -10.96 -3.92 21.83
N GLY A 360 -10.03 -3.67 20.91
CA GLY A 360 -8.73 -4.34 20.93
C GLY A 360 -7.96 -4.11 22.23
N ARG A 361 -7.99 -2.88 22.75
CA ARG A 361 -7.38 -2.52 24.04
C ARG A 361 -8.09 -3.22 25.22
N GLU A 362 -9.44 -3.25 25.23
CA GLU A 362 -10.23 -3.93 26.26
C GLU A 362 -9.96 -5.41 26.34
N HIS A 363 -9.74 -6.07 25.19
CA HIS A 363 -9.45 -7.50 25.09
C HIS A 363 -7.96 -7.86 25.05
N ASN A 364 -7.07 -6.83 25.15
CA ASN A 364 -5.62 -7.01 25.05
C ASN A 364 -5.17 -7.71 23.74
N ILE A 365 -5.79 -7.31 22.63
CA ILE A 365 -5.48 -7.81 21.28
C ILE A 365 -4.75 -6.73 20.50
N GLU A 366 -3.69 -7.10 19.78
CA GLU A 366 -2.98 -6.21 18.88
C GLU A 366 -3.93 -5.73 17.78
N VAL A 367 -4.08 -4.40 17.67
CA VAL A 367 -4.76 -3.75 16.55
C VAL A 367 -3.75 -2.94 15.75
N SER A 368 -3.72 -3.16 14.44
CA SER A 368 -2.91 -2.40 13.48
C SER A 368 -3.79 -1.77 12.40
N VAL A 369 -3.24 -0.77 11.70
CA VAL A 369 -3.82 -0.22 10.46
C VAL A 369 -2.84 -0.44 9.33
N CYS A 370 -3.31 -0.98 8.20
CA CYS A 370 -2.47 -1.26 7.03
C CYS A 370 -2.96 -0.59 5.74
N GLY A 371 -4.04 0.18 5.79
CA GLY A 371 -4.49 1.00 4.67
C GLY A 371 -3.62 2.25 4.45
N GLU A 372 -3.87 2.97 3.37
CA GLU A 372 -3.12 4.17 2.98
C GLU A 372 -3.19 5.30 4.03
N MET A 373 -4.24 5.30 4.86
CA MET A 373 -4.39 6.22 5.99
C MET A 373 -3.17 6.20 6.93
N ALA A 374 -2.52 5.05 7.10
CA ALA A 374 -1.31 4.93 7.92
C ALA A 374 -0.07 5.59 7.28
N SER A 375 -0.10 5.88 5.97
CA SER A 375 0.98 6.51 5.21
C SER A 375 0.80 8.05 5.06
N ASP A 376 -0.38 8.60 5.35
CA ASP A 376 -0.64 10.05 5.41
C ASP A 376 -0.26 10.56 6.81
N PRO A 377 0.74 11.45 7.00
CA PRO A 377 1.20 11.88 8.32
C PRO A 377 0.10 12.49 9.19
N ILE A 378 -0.84 13.24 8.60
CA ILE A 378 -1.96 13.86 9.32
C ILE A 378 -2.99 12.81 9.74
N ALA A 379 -3.35 11.91 8.83
CA ALA A 379 -4.28 10.83 9.15
C ALA A 379 -3.69 9.82 10.14
N ALA A 380 -2.40 9.48 10.00
CA ALA A 380 -1.68 8.64 10.95
C ALA A 380 -1.59 9.29 12.34
N PHE A 381 -1.42 10.62 12.43
CA PHE A 381 -1.53 11.34 13.69
C PHE A 381 -2.94 11.22 14.29
N GLY A 382 -3.99 11.31 13.47
CA GLY A 382 -5.36 11.02 13.91
C GLY A 382 -5.51 9.60 14.48
N LEU A 383 -4.92 8.59 13.84
CA LEU A 383 -4.90 7.20 14.35
C LEU A 383 -4.16 7.11 15.70
N TYR A 384 -3.03 7.81 15.84
CA TYR A 384 -2.30 7.91 17.11
C TYR A 384 -3.16 8.53 18.21
N VAL A 385 -3.90 9.60 17.90
CA VAL A 385 -4.85 10.24 18.81
C VAL A 385 -5.97 9.29 19.24
N LEU A 386 -6.45 8.43 18.33
CA LEU A 386 -7.43 7.38 18.66
C LEU A 386 -6.85 6.26 19.54
N GLY A 387 -5.53 6.21 19.74
CA GLY A 387 -4.85 5.24 20.59
C GLY A 387 -4.22 4.06 19.84
N LEU A 388 -4.05 4.16 18.53
CA LEU A 388 -3.34 3.13 17.74
C LEU A 388 -1.85 3.12 18.09
N GLN A 389 -1.28 1.93 18.21
CA GLN A 389 0.15 1.72 18.50
C GLN A 389 0.90 1.04 17.35
N THR A 390 0.23 0.26 16.50
CA THR A 390 0.86 -0.47 15.40
C THR A 390 0.39 0.08 14.05
N PHE A 391 1.34 0.59 13.27
CA PHE A 391 1.11 1.21 11.96
C PHE A 391 1.82 0.39 10.89
N SER A 392 1.13 0.05 9.81
CA SER A 392 1.73 -0.57 8.63
C SER A 392 1.57 0.34 7.43
N MET A 393 2.69 0.76 6.84
CA MET A 393 2.73 1.83 5.86
C MET A 393 3.78 1.59 4.78
N SER A 394 3.81 2.43 3.75
CA SER A 394 4.94 2.45 2.83
C SER A 394 6.23 2.87 3.58
N PRO A 395 7.39 2.26 3.28
CA PRO A 395 8.65 2.60 3.97
C PRO A 395 8.99 4.09 3.92
N ASN A 396 8.71 4.75 2.80
CA ASN A 396 9.00 6.16 2.59
C ASN A 396 8.12 7.11 3.43
N ALA A 397 6.95 6.65 3.90
CA ALA A 397 6.08 7.44 4.75
C ALA A 397 6.54 7.45 6.22
N ALA A 398 7.24 6.40 6.65
CA ALA A 398 7.59 6.20 8.05
C ALA A 398 8.33 7.39 8.71
N PRO A 399 9.33 8.05 8.08
CA PRO A 399 9.98 9.21 8.67
C PRO A 399 9.02 10.38 8.92
N PHE A 400 8.09 10.63 8.00
CA PHE A 400 7.15 11.75 8.09
C PHE A 400 6.07 11.49 9.15
N VAL A 401 5.54 10.27 9.20
CA VAL A 401 4.60 9.83 10.24
C VAL A 401 5.26 9.90 11.61
N PHE A 402 6.49 9.37 11.73
CA PHE A 402 7.29 9.45 12.94
C PHE A 402 7.48 10.90 13.41
N HIS A 403 7.90 11.78 12.50
CA HIS A 403 8.14 13.19 12.79
C HIS A 403 6.86 13.88 13.30
N THR A 404 5.73 13.67 12.62
CA THR A 404 4.45 14.30 12.98
C THR A 404 3.98 13.84 14.35
N ILE A 405 4.07 12.54 14.64
CA ILE A 405 3.68 12.02 15.97
C ILE A 405 4.62 12.52 17.06
N THR A 406 5.94 12.47 16.84
CA THR A 406 6.94 12.83 17.86
C THR A 406 6.87 14.31 18.20
N LYS A 407 6.66 15.19 17.21
CA LYS A 407 6.50 16.63 17.42
C LYS A 407 5.31 16.96 18.31
N ASN A 408 4.27 16.11 18.31
CA ASN A 408 2.98 16.37 18.94
C ASN A 408 2.62 15.32 20.02
N GLN A 409 3.60 14.63 20.59
CA GLN A 409 3.35 13.56 21.59
C GLN A 409 2.79 14.07 22.93
N ASP A 410 3.02 15.33 23.28
CA ASP A 410 2.60 15.93 24.54
C ASP A 410 1.17 16.48 24.52
N ILE A 411 0.42 16.25 23.42
CA ILE A 411 -0.95 16.74 23.29
C ILE A 411 -1.93 15.98 24.20
N ASP A 412 -2.99 16.66 24.63
CA ASP A 412 -4.12 16.01 25.30
C ASP A 412 -4.92 15.18 24.27
N ARG A 413 -4.51 13.91 24.13
CA ARG A 413 -5.12 12.98 23.18
C ARG A 413 -6.59 12.70 23.45
N ASP A 414 -7.02 12.66 24.72
CA ASP A 414 -8.40 12.35 25.05
C ASP A 414 -9.33 13.49 24.62
N SER A 415 -8.95 14.73 24.89
CA SER A 415 -9.68 15.92 24.43
C SER A 415 -9.72 16.01 22.90
N LEU A 416 -8.59 15.74 22.22
CA LEU A 416 -8.54 15.78 20.76
C LEU A 416 -9.33 14.62 20.13
N LYS A 417 -9.26 13.41 20.71
CA LYS A 417 -10.09 12.27 20.31
C LYS A 417 -11.58 12.62 20.35
N GLU A 418 -12.03 13.21 21.44
CA GLU A 418 -13.43 13.64 21.55
C GLU A 418 -13.79 14.67 20.47
N THR A 419 -12.90 15.61 20.19
CA THR A 419 -13.13 16.66 19.21
C THR A 419 -13.27 16.09 17.80
N ILE A 420 -12.36 15.20 17.36
CA ILE A 420 -12.43 14.61 16.01
C ILE A 420 -13.61 13.64 15.86
N LEU A 421 -13.99 12.93 16.92
CA LEU A 421 -15.18 12.06 16.91
C LEU A 421 -16.50 12.82 16.79
N ASN A 422 -16.53 14.09 17.19
CA ASN A 422 -17.70 14.96 17.12
C ASN A 422 -17.74 15.85 15.85
N ALA A 423 -16.71 15.79 15.00
CA ALA A 423 -16.67 16.51 13.73
C ALA A 423 -17.80 16.08 12.78
N ASN A 424 -18.22 16.98 11.87
CA ASN A 424 -19.35 16.75 10.97
C ASN A 424 -18.95 16.17 9.60
N ASN A 425 -17.71 16.41 9.17
CA ASN A 425 -17.19 15.99 7.88
C ASN A 425 -15.67 15.80 7.92
N TYR A 426 -15.11 15.17 6.88
CA TYR A 426 -13.68 14.86 6.78
C TYR A 426 -12.79 16.10 6.74
N SER A 427 -13.25 17.20 6.12
CA SER A 427 -12.47 18.45 6.05
C SER A 427 -12.28 19.05 7.44
N GLU A 428 -13.34 19.05 8.27
CA GLU A 428 -13.26 19.50 9.64
C GLU A 428 -12.30 18.64 10.47
N VAL A 429 -12.33 17.31 10.32
CA VAL A 429 -11.35 16.41 10.98
C VAL A 429 -9.93 16.76 10.55
N ARG A 430 -9.70 16.94 9.26
CA ARG A 430 -8.38 17.27 8.70
C ARG A 430 -7.89 18.62 9.20
N GLU A 431 -8.73 19.65 9.22
CA GLU A 431 -8.39 20.99 9.74
C GLU A 431 -8.03 20.95 11.23
N ILE A 432 -8.79 20.20 12.05
CA ILE A 432 -8.50 20.02 13.47
C ILE A 432 -7.12 19.38 13.65
N LEU A 433 -6.85 18.27 12.95
CA LEU A 433 -5.57 17.58 13.04
C LEU A 433 -4.40 18.42 12.52
N GLN A 434 -4.58 19.14 11.39
CA GLN A 434 -3.55 20.02 10.83
C GLN A 434 -3.20 21.17 11.76
N LYS A 435 -4.19 21.74 12.46
CA LYS A 435 -3.96 22.83 13.40
C LYS A 435 -3.08 22.39 14.58
N GLU A 436 -3.26 21.15 15.03
CA GLU A 436 -2.49 20.60 16.14
C GLU A 436 -1.08 20.12 15.69
N THR A 437 -0.85 19.94 14.39
CA THR A 437 0.44 19.48 13.84
C THR A 437 1.32 20.61 13.28
N GLN A 438 0.83 21.85 13.25
CA GLN A 438 1.61 23.04 12.85
C GLN A 438 2.52 23.50 13.99
#